data_bbefa5d20f09fa1ee687869ffccdbb87
#
_entry.id   bbefa5d20f09fa1ee687869ffccdbb87
#
_cell.length_a   1.000
_cell.length_b   1.000
_cell.length_c   1.000
_cell.angle_alpha   90.00
_cell.angle_beta   90.00
_cell.angle_gamma   90.00
#
_symmetry.space_group_name_H-M   'P 1'
#
loop_
_entity.id
_entity.type
_entity.pdbx_description
1 polymer ?
#
loop_
_entity_poly.entity_id
_entity_poly.type
_entity_poly.pdbx_seq_one_letter_code
_entity_poly.pdbx_strand_id
1 'polypeptide(L)'
;MPESPRWLASKGAYQEAVEVLRRFRGPHANIEPEFEAMKNGCIDVEPVDGQRESASSALMQVLKTGPLRMALLVGCALMMFQQIAGINTVMYYGATIIQMSGVHDPSKAIWLAAATSFVNFASSFIGLGLVERVGRRVLVLVSLAGVIASLCVLAVGFQMAELHSATTLPAGEGLLTGVCANYRRATCASCTTNPSCGFCYLGSAGTSANGTCLPSSPDSLDVSLVGECRAGNGTGTVATPGYVWAFDWCPSPYWWMTILGLLLYLLSFSPGLGAMPWTINSEIYPLWARSTCFSLATSINWAFNLLVSMSFLTLTDAITKYGTFWLYAGLSALGWLFFFLFLPESRGKSLEEVEDLFAHPWWSDSTTRDNKKTVQYVHIRGLNHAYTTDEA
;
A
#
# COMPACT_ATOMS: atom_id res chain seq x y z
N MET A 1 30.50 -0.63 11.68
CA MET A 1 30.42 -1.38 10.41
C MET A 1 31.32 -0.68 9.39
N PRO A 2 32.06 -1.36 8.54
CA PRO A 2 32.77 -0.70 7.44
C PRO A 2 31.79 -0.14 6.42
N GLU A 3 32.20 0.90 5.70
CA GLU A 3 31.45 1.45 4.59
C GLU A 3 31.34 0.43 3.43
N SER A 4 30.36 0.61 2.53
CA SER A 4 30.20 -0.32 1.42
C SER A 4 31.35 -0.20 0.41
N PRO A 5 31.83 -1.31 -0.21
CA PRO A 5 32.90 -1.26 -1.20
C PRO A 5 32.61 -0.30 -2.36
N ARG A 6 31.34 -0.22 -2.81
CA ARG A 6 30.92 0.70 -3.86
C ARG A 6 31.00 2.16 -3.44
N TRP A 7 30.63 2.48 -2.21
CA TRP A 7 30.74 3.83 -1.68
C TRP A 7 32.21 4.26 -1.55
N LEU A 8 33.09 3.35 -1.04
CA LEU A 8 34.51 3.62 -0.96
C LEU A 8 35.13 3.82 -2.35
N ALA A 9 34.75 3.02 -3.34
CA ALA A 9 35.18 3.20 -4.72
C ALA A 9 34.72 4.54 -5.30
N SER A 10 33.48 4.96 -5.05
CA SER A 10 32.97 6.28 -5.47
C SER A 10 33.63 7.46 -4.81
N LYS A 11 34.36 7.24 -3.71
CA LYS A 11 35.20 8.25 -3.01
C LYS A 11 36.68 8.19 -3.40
N GLY A 12 37.05 7.31 -4.34
CA GLY A 12 38.45 7.09 -4.71
C GLY A 12 39.27 6.28 -3.71
N ALA A 13 38.66 5.79 -2.63
CA ALA A 13 39.32 4.97 -1.61
C ALA A 13 39.43 3.50 -2.06
N TYR A 14 40.08 3.27 -3.19
CA TYR A 14 40.12 1.97 -3.87
C TYR A 14 40.74 0.85 -3.02
N GLN A 15 41.79 1.17 -2.26
CA GLN A 15 42.48 0.16 -1.42
C GLN A 15 41.56 -0.34 -0.28
N GLU A 16 40.84 0.58 0.38
CA GLU A 16 39.89 0.23 1.43
C GLU A 16 38.69 -0.55 0.84
N ALA A 17 38.22 -0.17 -0.37
CA ALA A 17 37.14 -0.87 -1.07
C ALA A 17 37.53 -2.34 -1.36
N VAL A 18 38.74 -2.58 -1.83
CA VAL A 18 39.25 -3.94 -2.09
C VAL A 18 39.35 -4.72 -0.77
N GLU A 19 39.87 -4.11 0.30
CA GLU A 19 39.99 -4.78 1.59
C GLU A 19 38.61 -5.18 2.15
N VAL A 20 37.64 -4.28 2.11
CA VAL A 20 36.27 -4.54 2.57
C VAL A 20 35.62 -5.61 1.68
N LEU A 21 35.79 -5.55 0.36
CA LEU A 21 35.29 -6.57 -0.57
C LEU A 21 35.86 -7.94 -0.27
N ARG A 22 37.16 -8.02 0.00
CA ARG A 22 37.84 -9.27 0.37
C ARG A 22 37.35 -9.86 1.69
N ARG A 23 36.99 -9.00 2.67
CA ARG A 23 36.38 -9.45 3.93
C ARG A 23 35.01 -10.08 3.70
N PHE A 24 34.21 -9.58 2.75
CA PHE A 24 32.88 -10.12 2.44
C PHE A 24 32.89 -11.38 1.58
N ARG A 25 33.84 -11.47 0.61
CA ARG A 25 33.93 -12.61 -0.33
C ARG A 25 34.81 -13.73 0.16
N GLY A 26 35.66 -13.44 1.14
CA GLY A 26 36.64 -14.37 1.69
C GLY A 26 38.04 -14.27 1.01
N PRO A 27 39.10 -14.81 1.67
CA PRO A 27 40.46 -14.58 1.28
C PRO A 27 40.89 -15.24 -0.06
N HIS A 28 40.13 -16.24 -0.53
CA HIS A 28 40.39 -16.99 -1.77
C HIS A 28 39.50 -16.63 -2.95
N ALA A 29 38.57 -15.66 -2.76
CA ALA A 29 37.69 -15.25 -3.85
C ALA A 29 38.45 -14.38 -4.87
N ASN A 30 38.24 -14.63 -6.16
CA ASN A 30 38.68 -13.72 -7.21
C ASN A 30 37.76 -12.49 -7.25
N ILE A 31 38.19 -11.39 -6.62
CA ILE A 31 37.44 -10.15 -6.50
C ILE A 31 37.75 -9.14 -7.61
N GLU A 32 38.77 -9.40 -8.41
CA GLU A 32 39.27 -8.47 -9.43
C GLU A 32 38.18 -8.06 -10.45
N PRO A 33 37.42 -9.00 -11.08
CA PRO A 33 36.42 -8.64 -12.06
C PRO A 33 35.26 -7.88 -11.42
N GLU A 34 34.91 -8.18 -10.16
CA GLU A 34 33.85 -7.46 -9.42
C GLU A 34 34.29 -6.03 -9.05
N PHE A 35 35.55 -5.87 -8.67
CA PHE A 35 36.13 -4.57 -8.35
C PHE A 35 36.33 -3.70 -9.60
N GLU A 36 36.78 -4.25 -10.71
CA GLU A 36 36.90 -3.54 -12.00
C GLU A 36 35.51 -3.05 -12.49
N ALA A 37 34.50 -3.91 -12.39
CA ALA A 37 33.11 -3.49 -12.73
C ALA A 37 32.61 -2.35 -11.84
N MET A 38 32.90 -2.40 -10.52
CA MET A 38 32.56 -1.30 -9.60
C MET A 38 33.33 -0.02 -9.93
N LYS A 39 34.61 -0.12 -10.24
CA LYS A 39 35.46 1.03 -10.60
C LYS A 39 34.99 1.68 -11.89
N ASN A 40 34.69 0.89 -12.93
CA ASN A 40 34.19 1.41 -14.20
C ASN A 40 32.83 2.11 -14.03
N GLY A 41 31.90 1.55 -13.23
CA GLY A 41 30.64 2.20 -12.92
C GLY A 41 30.77 3.46 -12.01
N CYS A 42 31.97 3.70 -11.42
CA CYS A 42 32.27 4.91 -10.64
C CYS A 42 33.02 5.97 -11.45
N ILE A 43 33.70 5.59 -12.56
CA ILE A 43 34.47 6.52 -13.40
C ILE A 43 33.53 7.53 -14.09
N ASP A 44 32.28 7.13 -14.41
CA ASP A 44 31.26 8.04 -14.94
C ASP A 44 30.76 9.07 -13.90
N VAL A 45 31.27 9.01 -12.67
CA VAL A 45 30.90 9.86 -11.52
C VAL A 45 32.00 10.87 -11.14
N GLU A 46 33.14 10.91 -11.90
CA GLU A 46 34.15 11.93 -11.59
C GLU A 46 33.58 13.33 -11.79
N PRO A 47 33.51 14.15 -10.72
CA PRO A 47 33.08 15.54 -10.87
C PRO A 47 34.14 16.28 -11.66
N VAL A 48 33.80 16.72 -12.85
CA VAL A 48 34.54 17.77 -13.53
C VAL A 48 34.52 18.98 -12.57
N ASP A 49 35.66 19.29 -11.95
CA ASP A 49 35.83 20.43 -11.04
C ASP A 49 35.42 20.25 -9.57
N GLY A 50 35.80 19.24 -8.86
CA GLY A 50 35.90 19.28 -7.38
C GLY A 50 34.68 19.79 -6.57
N GLN A 51 33.60 20.17 -7.21
CA GLN A 51 32.36 20.65 -6.58
C GLN A 51 31.39 19.48 -6.40
N ARG A 52 30.98 19.27 -5.17
CA ARG A 52 29.81 18.44 -4.83
C ARG A 52 28.63 18.96 -5.67
N GLU A 53 28.18 18.18 -6.66
CA GLU A 53 26.95 18.53 -7.37
C GLU A 53 25.82 18.76 -6.36
N SER A 54 25.20 19.93 -6.44
CA SER A 54 24.03 20.22 -5.61
C SER A 54 22.89 19.26 -6.02
N ALA A 55 22.09 18.83 -5.06
CA ALA A 55 20.92 17.97 -5.35
C ALA A 55 20.01 18.59 -6.44
N SER A 56 19.97 19.91 -6.54
CA SER A 56 19.22 20.62 -7.58
C SER A 56 19.86 20.48 -8.97
N SER A 57 21.20 20.44 -9.09
CA SER A 57 21.88 20.21 -10.38
C SER A 57 21.70 18.77 -10.85
N ALA A 58 21.82 17.80 -9.94
CA ALA A 58 21.58 16.40 -10.25
C ALA A 58 20.11 16.16 -10.71
N LEU A 59 19.13 16.74 -10.03
CA LEU A 59 17.72 16.65 -10.46
C LEU A 59 17.50 17.28 -11.82
N MET A 60 18.10 18.44 -12.09
CA MET A 60 17.99 19.10 -13.40
C MET A 60 18.60 18.25 -14.52
N GLN A 61 19.69 17.55 -14.27
CA GLN A 61 20.32 16.65 -15.21
C GLN A 61 19.45 15.42 -15.48
N VAL A 62 18.87 14.82 -14.44
CA VAL A 62 17.89 13.71 -14.57
C VAL A 62 16.70 14.14 -15.43
N LEU A 63 16.13 15.31 -15.20
CA LEU A 63 14.98 15.83 -15.97
C LEU A 63 15.32 16.11 -17.44
N LYS A 64 16.56 16.44 -17.74
CA LYS A 64 17.03 16.64 -19.13
C LYS A 64 17.27 15.32 -19.88
N THR A 65 17.57 14.24 -19.17
CA THR A 65 17.88 12.92 -19.76
C THR A 65 16.59 12.11 -19.89
N GLY A 66 16.17 11.78 -21.11
CA GLY A 66 14.91 11.09 -21.40
C GLY A 66 14.70 9.80 -20.62
N PRO A 67 15.63 8.80 -20.67
CA PRO A 67 15.53 7.55 -19.92
C PRO A 67 15.41 7.75 -18.42
N LEU A 68 16.26 8.61 -17.83
CA LEU A 68 16.26 8.88 -16.39
C LEU A 68 14.99 9.60 -15.92
N ARG A 69 14.45 10.50 -16.75
CA ARG A 69 13.16 11.14 -16.49
C ARG A 69 12.03 10.10 -16.43
N MET A 70 12.03 9.12 -17.33
CA MET A 70 11.05 8.04 -17.31
C MET A 70 11.24 7.13 -16.08
N ALA A 71 12.47 6.78 -15.73
CA ALA A 71 12.77 6.04 -14.51
C ALA A 71 12.27 6.78 -13.25
N LEU A 72 12.52 8.10 -13.16
CA LEU A 72 12.03 8.92 -12.06
C LEU A 72 10.50 8.94 -12.00
N LEU A 73 9.82 9.09 -13.15
CA LEU A 73 8.37 9.09 -13.23
C LEU A 73 7.80 7.75 -12.74
N VAL A 74 8.35 6.62 -13.19
CA VAL A 74 7.93 5.28 -12.75
C VAL A 74 8.20 5.08 -11.26
N GLY A 75 9.36 5.49 -10.76
CA GLY A 75 9.71 5.38 -9.34
C GLY A 75 8.79 6.22 -8.44
N CYS A 76 8.51 7.46 -8.83
CA CYS A 76 7.55 8.33 -8.13
C CYS A 76 6.12 7.76 -8.20
N ALA A 77 5.71 7.23 -9.34
CA ALA A 77 4.39 6.59 -9.50
C ALA A 77 4.26 5.34 -8.62
N LEU A 78 5.30 4.50 -8.49
CA LEU A 78 5.29 3.36 -7.58
C LEU A 78 5.01 3.77 -6.14
N MET A 79 5.70 4.81 -5.66
CA MET A 79 5.52 5.35 -4.31
C MET A 79 4.16 6.01 -4.10
N MET A 80 3.65 6.70 -5.12
CA MET A 80 2.34 7.33 -5.12
C MET A 80 1.21 6.29 -5.09
N PHE A 81 1.21 5.34 -6.04
CA PHE A 81 0.14 4.34 -6.14
C PHE A 81 0.16 3.34 -4.98
N GLN A 82 1.31 3.10 -4.33
CA GLN A 82 1.39 2.36 -3.09
C GLN A 82 0.47 2.97 -2.03
N GLN A 83 0.44 4.31 -1.91
CA GLN A 83 -0.38 5.01 -0.93
C GLN A 83 -1.84 5.15 -1.38
N ILE A 84 -2.07 5.47 -2.66
CA ILE A 84 -3.42 5.60 -3.24
C ILE A 84 -4.19 4.27 -3.18
N ALA A 85 -3.51 3.12 -3.22
CA ALA A 85 -4.12 1.83 -2.99
C ALA A 85 -4.76 1.67 -1.59
N GLY A 86 -4.48 2.58 -0.64
CA GLY A 86 -5.17 2.66 0.64
C GLY A 86 -4.54 1.85 1.76
N ILE A 87 -3.26 1.48 1.69
CA ILE A 87 -2.62 0.65 2.73
C ILE A 87 -2.70 1.31 4.11
N ASN A 88 -2.39 2.60 4.19
CA ASN A 88 -2.38 3.29 5.47
C ASN A 88 -3.80 3.53 6.00
N THR A 89 -4.78 3.65 5.11
CA THR A 89 -6.20 3.62 5.49
C THR A 89 -6.55 2.31 6.21
N VAL A 90 -6.18 1.17 5.64
CA VAL A 90 -6.42 -0.15 6.25
C VAL A 90 -5.65 -0.30 7.57
N MET A 91 -4.41 0.17 7.64
CA MET A 91 -3.57 0.03 8.84
C MET A 91 -4.01 0.96 9.99
N TYR A 92 -4.38 2.22 9.69
CA TYR A 92 -4.75 3.20 10.71
C TYR A 92 -6.22 3.08 11.13
N TYR A 93 -7.09 2.83 10.17
CA TYR A 93 -8.55 2.77 10.39
C TYR A 93 -9.11 1.33 10.35
N GLY A 94 -8.27 0.31 10.43
CA GLY A 94 -8.71 -1.09 10.33
C GLY A 94 -9.79 -1.46 11.34
N ALA A 95 -9.65 -1.07 12.61
CA ALA A 95 -10.67 -1.29 13.63
C ALA A 95 -11.95 -0.50 13.32
N THR A 96 -11.85 0.74 12.89
CA THR A 96 -12.97 1.59 12.49
C THR A 96 -13.71 0.99 11.29
N ILE A 97 -13.00 0.52 10.27
CA ILE A 97 -13.59 -0.14 9.09
C ILE A 97 -14.36 -1.40 9.49
N ILE A 98 -13.83 -2.19 10.43
CA ILE A 98 -14.49 -3.37 10.98
C ILE A 98 -15.74 -2.98 11.77
N GLN A 99 -15.69 -1.93 12.58
CA GLN A 99 -16.86 -1.41 13.29
C GLN A 99 -17.94 -0.89 12.32
N MET A 100 -17.56 -0.13 11.30
CA MET A 100 -18.47 0.35 10.25
C MET A 100 -19.18 -0.78 9.51
N SER A 101 -18.61 -2.00 9.48
CA SER A 101 -19.26 -3.16 8.86
C SER A 101 -20.33 -3.85 9.72
N GLY A 102 -20.51 -3.40 10.98
CA GLY A 102 -21.52 -3.92 11.89
C GLY A 102 -21.00 -4.72 13.07
N VAL A 103 -19.69 -4.73 13.33
CA VAL A 103 -19.08 -5.33 14.53
C VAL A 103 -19.16 -4.31 15.67
N HIS A 104 -20.17 -4.44 16.53
CA HIS A 104 -20.49 -3.43 17.55
C HIS A 104 -19.52 -3.37 18.72
N ASP A 105 -18.83 -4.49 19.04
CA ASP A 105 -17.92 -4.62 20.17
C ASP A 105 -16.54 -4.03 19.81
N PRO A 106 -16.13 -2.89 20.41
CA PRO A 106 -14.84 -2.26 20.09
C PRO A 106 -13.65 -3.18 20.38
N SER A 107 -13.72 -3.99 21.43
CA SER A 107 -12.66 -4.94 21.79
C SER A 107 -12.48 -5.99 20.68
N LYS A 108 -13.57 -6.54 20.17
CA LYS A 108 -13.53 -7.50 19.05
C LYS A 108 -12.99 -6.87 17.79
N ALA A 109 -13.39 -5.65 17.46
CA ALA A 109 -12.88 -4.93 16.29
C ALA A 109 -11.37 -4.69 16.38
N ILE A 110 -10.85 -4.32 17.57
CA ILE A 110 -9.40 -4.14 17.79
C ILE A 110 -8.65 -5.46 17.64
N TRP A 111 -9.15 -6.58 18.23
CA TRP A 111 -8.50 -7.88 18.08
C TRP A 111 -8.52 -8.39 16.64
N LEU A 112 -9.61 -8.16 15.91
CA LEU A 112 -9.68 -8.49 14.48
C LEU A 112 -8.71 -7.65 13.66
N ALA A 113 -8.58 -6.35 13.96
CA ALA A 113 -7.59 -5.49 13.32
C ALA A 113 -6.15 -5.91 13.65
N ALA A 114 -5.88 -6.36 14.87
CA ALA A 114 -4.59 -6.93 15.24
C ALA A 114 -4.28 -8.22 14.46
N ALA A 115 -5.29 -9.10 14.29
CA ALA A 115 -5.15 -10.31 13.48
C ALA A 115 -4.85 -10.00 12.02
N THR A 116 -5.52 -9.00 11.42
CA THR A 116 -5.23 -8.57 10.04
C THR A 116 -3.82 -8.00 9.92
N SER A 117 -3.34 -7.24 10.90
CA SER A 117 -1.97 -6.71 10.94
C SER A 117 -0.93 -7.84 11.04
N PHE A 118 -1.23 -8.90 11.80
CA PHE A 118 -0.39 -10.09 11.85
C PHE A 118 -0.30 -10.80 10.48
N VAL A 119 -1.42 -10.89 9.75
CA VAL A 119 -1.43 -11.45 8.38
C VAL A 119 -0.57 -10.59 7.46
N ASN A 120 -0.61 -9.27 7.56
CA ASN A 120 0.27 -8.37 6.82
C ASN A 120 1.76 -8.68 7.07
N PHE A 121 2.14 -8.83 8.34
CA PHE A 121 3.50 -9.20 8.73
C PHE A 121 3.90 -10.56 8.15
N ALA A 122 3.09 -11.60 8.32
CA ALA A 122 3.37 -12.94 7.80
C ALA A 122 3.48 -12.95 6.26
N SER A 123 2.64 -12.21 5.56
CA SER A 123 2.64 -12.11 4.10
C SER A 123 3.90 -11.43 3.55
N SER A 124 4.54 -10.57 4.32
CA SER A 124 5.80 -9.91 3.92
C SER A 124 6.93 -10.93 3.72
N PHE A 125 6.96 -12.02 4.49
CA PHE A 125 7.94 -13.11 4.28
C PHE A 125 7.71 -13.87 2.98
N ILE A 126 6.45 -13.98 2.53
CA ILE A 126 6.14 -14.56 1.21
C ILE A 126 6.77 -13.70 0.12
N GLY A 127 6.67 -12.37 0.24
CA GLY A 127 7.30 -11.42 -0.68
C GLY A 127 8.81 -11.59 -0.78
N LEU A 128 9.50 -11.73 0.35
CA LEU A 128 10.94 -11.98 0.38
C LEU A 128 11.35 -13.25 -0.38
N GLY A 129 10.57 -14.32 -0.27
CA GLY A 129 10.84 -15.57 -1.00
C GLY A 129 10.50 -15.52 -2.49
N LEU A 130 9.53 -14.67 -2.88
CA LEU A 130 9.05 -14.58 -4.26
C LEU A 130 9.85 -13.60 -5.12
N VAL A 131 10.45 -12.56 -4.54
CA VAL A 131 11.11 -11.47 -5.27
C VAL A 131 12.22 -11.97 -6.21
N GLU A 132 12.99 -12.95 -5.78
CA GLU A 132 14.07 -13.52 -6.59
C GLU A 132 13.57 -14.54 -7.62
N ARG A 133 12.43 -15.20 -7.34
CA ARG A 133 11.88 -16.27 -8.18
C ARG A 133 10.97 -15.77 -9.28
N VAL A 134 10.11 -14.82 -8.97
CA VAL A 134 9.04 -14.35 -9.87
C VAL A 134 9.45 -13.13 -10.69
N GLY A 135 10.26 -12.23 -10.12
CA GLY A 135 10.64 -10.96 -10.73
C GLY A 135 9.84 -9.78 -10.18
N ARG A 136 10.42 -8.58 -10.32
CA ARG A 136 9.88 -7.37 -9.69
C ARG A 136 8.58 -6.89 -10.35
N ARG A 137 8.56 -6.84 -11.68
CA ARG A 137 7.40 -6.39 -12.46
C ARG A 137 6.18 -7.29 -12.25
N VAL A 138 6.38 -8.58 -12.40
CA VAL A 138 5.30 -9.57 -12.28
C VAL A 138 4.71 -9.50 -10.86
N LEU A 139 5.57 -9.39 -9.84
CA LEU A 139 5.14 -9.33 -8.45
C LEU A 139 4.31 -8.07 -8.16
N VAL A 140 4.69 -6.90 -8.69
CA VAL A 140 3.91 -5.66 -8.59
C VAL A 140 2.55 -5.80 -9.27
N LEU A 141 2.49 -6.32 -10.51
CA LEU A 141 1.25 -6.43 -11.28
C LEU A 141 0.27 -7.43 -10.67
N VAL A 142 0.76 -8.59 -10.23
CA VAL A 142 -0.08 -9.62 -9.57
C VAL A 142 -0.58 -9.10 -8.21
N SER A 143 0.28 -8.48 -7.42
CA SER A 143 -0.07 -7.87 -6.15
C SER A 143 -1.16 -6.81 -6.33
N LEU A 144 -0.97 -5.88 -7.26
CA LEU A 144 -1.93 -4.79 -7.50
C LEU A 144 -3.26 -5.31 -8.06
N ALA A 145 -3.24 -6.34 -8.90
CA ALA A 145 -4.47 -7.01 -9.36
C ALA A 145 -5.24 -7.65 -8.19
N GLY A 146 -4.53 -8.32 -7.27
CA GLY A 146 -5.10 -8.86 -6.06
C GLY A 146 -5.67 -7.78 -5.12
N VAL A 147 -4.98 -6.65 -4.99
CA VAL A 147 -5.46 -5.47 -4.25
C VAL A 147 -6.77 -4.92 -4.85
N ILE A 148 -6.84 -4.77 -6.18
CA ILE A 148 -8.05 -4.32 -6.87
C ILE A 148 -9.22 -5.27 -6.58
N ALA A 149 -9.00 -6.59 -6.74
CA ALA A 149 -10.02 -7.60 -6.46
C ALA A 149 -10.51 -7.52 -4.99
N SER A 150 -9.58 -7.34 -4.05
CA SER A 150 -9.90 -7.24 -2.62
C SER A 150 -10.67 -5.97 -2.28
N LEU A 151 -10.33 -4.83 -2.89
CA LEU A 151 -11.07 -3.57 -2.77
C LEU A 151 -12.48 -3.69 -3.36
N CYS A 152 -12.65 -4.42 -4.46
CA CYS A 152 -13.97 -4.74 -4.99
C CYS A 152 -14.79 -5.59 -4.00
N VAL A 153 -14.20 -6.59 -3.34
CA VAL A 153 -14.87 -7.39 -2.29
C VAL A 153 -15.32 -6.50 -1.13
N LEU A 154 -14.44 -5.58 -0.68
CA LEU A 154 -14.79 -4.60 0.37
C LEU A 154 -15.95 -3.69 -0.07
N ALA A 155 -15.86 -3.13 -1.27
CA ALA A 155 -16.89 -2.25 -1.82
C ALA A 155 -18.24 -2.97 -1.92
N VAL A 156 -18.25 -4.19 -2.46
CA VAL A 156 -19.46 -5.03 -2.55
C VAL A 156 -19.99 -5.38 -1.16
N GLY A 157 -19.12 -5.71 -0.19
CA GLY A 157 -19.51 -6.00 1.18
C GLY A 157 -20.25 -4.85 1.84
N PHE A 158 -19.72 -3.62 1.74
CA PHE A 158 -20.39 -2.42 2.26
C PHE A 158 -21.66 -2.07 1.47
N GLN A 159 -21.66 -2.25 0.15
CA GLN A 159 -22.83 -2.02 -0.68
C GLN A 159 -23.98 -2.99 -0.34
N MET A 160 -23.68 -4.27 -0.13
CA MET A 160 -24.67 -5.26 0.32
C MET A 160 -25.18 -4.98 1.73
N ALA A 161 -24.32 -4.51 2.62
CA ALA A 161 -24.70 -4.09 3.97
C ALA A 161 -25.70 -2.90 3.93
N GLU A 162 -25.51 -1.96 3.01
CA GLU A 162 -26.39 -0.82 2.83
C GLU A 162 -27.73 -1.23 2.18
N LEU A 163 -27.70 -2.01 1.09
CA LEU A 163 -28.90 -2.47 0.37
C LEU A 163 -29.81 -3.34 1.24
N HIS A 164 -29.24 -4.14 2.15
CA HIS A 164 -29.97 -5.01 3.07
C HIS A 164 -30.00 -4.46 4.49
N SER A 165 -29.90 -3.14 4.63
CA SER A 165 -29.92 -2.46 5.90
C SER A 165 -31.29 -2.62 6.59
N ALA A 166 -31.28 -2.85 7.91
CA ALA A 166 -32.47 -3.04 8.73
C ALA A 166 -33.45 -1.86 8.59
N THR A 167 -34.76 -2.15 8.60
CA THR A 167 -35.79 -1.14 8.46
C THR A 167 -36.10 -0.46 9.78
N THR A 168 -36.43 0.84 9.75
CA THR A 168 -36.86 1.59 10.92
C THR A 168 -38.34 1.35 11.21
N LEU A 169 -38.65 1.02 12.47
CA LEU A 169 -40.02 0.94 12.99
C LEU A 169 -40.49 2.34 13.40
N PRO A 170 -41.78 2.61 13.27
CA PRO A 170 -42.34 3.83 13.80
C PRO A 170 -42.24 3.83 15.33
N ALA A 171 -41.53 4.79 15.91
CA ALA A 171 -41.53 4.99 17.36
C ALA A 171 -42.85 5.55 17.81
N GLY A 172 -43.27 5.29 19.07
CA GLY A 172 -44.54 5.76 19.65
C GLY A 172 -44.73 7.27 19.54
N GLU A 173 -45.99 7.69 19.45
CA GLU A 173 -46.37 9.11 19.41
C GLU A 173 -45.80 9.82 20.64
N GLY A 174 -45.03 10.87 20.45
CA GLY A 174 -44.37 11.64 21.53
C GLY A 174 -42.90 11.43 21.73
N LEU A 175 -42.30 10.34 21.20
CA LEU A 175 -40.85 10.04 21.36
C LEU A 175 -39.99 10.68 20.28
N LEU A 176 -40.57 11.05 19.15
CA LEU A 176 -39.90 11.57 17.98
C LEU A 176 -40.24 13.06 17.78
N THR A 177 -39.38 13.91 18.30
CA THR A 177 -39.34 15.33 17.98
C THR A 177 -38.06 15.63 17.22
N GLY A 178 -38.13 16.44 16.15
CA GLY A 178 -36.96 16.88 15.41
C GLY A 178 -36.64 16.08 14.15
N VAL A 179 -35.39 16.20 13.68
CA VAL A 179 -34.92 15.73 12.36
C VAL A 179 -35.06 14.21 12.20
N CYS A 180 -34.84 13.44 13.27
CA CYS A 180 -34.88 11.97 13.23
C CYS A 180 -36.29 11.39 13.00
N ALA A 181 -37.33 12.19 13.22
CA ALA A 181 -38.73 11.82 12.91
C ALA A 181 -38.96 11.55 11.42
N ASN A 182 -38.18 12.17 10.55
CA ASN A 182 -38.30 12.02 9.08
C ASN A 182 -37.91 10.63 8.60
N TYR A 183 -37.16 9.87 9.41
CA TYR A 183 -36.68 8.52 9.07
C TYR A 183 -37.63 7.40 9.53
N ARG A 184 -38.90 7.73 9.80
CA ARG A 184 -39.95 6.72 10.02
C ARG A 184 -40.17 5.91 8.74
N ARG A 185 -39.97 4.64 8.72
CA ARG A 185 -40.04 3.76 7.54
C ARG A 185 -38.85 3.93 6.56
N ALA A 186 -37.73 4.43 7.03
CA ALA A 186 -36.48 4.44 6.30
C ALA A 186 -35.63 3.16 6.59
N THR A 187 -34.37 3.20 6.30
CA THR A 187 -33.42 2.15 6.68
C THR A 187 -32.47 2.64 7.77
N CYS A 188 -31.83 1.72 8.49
CA CYS A 188 -30.77 2.06 9.44
C CYS A 188 -29.70 2.94 8.77
N ALA A 189 -29.27 2.57 7.56
CA ALA A 189 -28.27 3.33 6.81
C ALA A 189 -28.70 4.79 6.61
N SER A 190 -29.96 5.03 6.21
CA SER A 190 -30.48 6.40 6.05
C SER A 190 -30.58 7.15 7.39
N CYS A 191 -30.91 6.46 8.49
CA CYS A 191 -30.96 7.04 9.83
C CYS A 191 -29.58 7.51 10.30
N THR A 192 -28.56 6.66 10.18
CA THR A 192 -27.19 6.92 10.64
C THR A 192 -26.39 7.86 9.74
N THR A 193 -26.89 8.19 8.55
CA THR A 193 -26.29 9.24 7.70
C THR A 193 -26.42 10.63 8.32
N ASN A 194 -27.41 10.83 9.19
CA ASN A 194 -27.55 12.09 9.89
C ASN A 194 -26.77 12.07 11.21
N PRO A 195 -25.78 12.96 11.40
CA PRO A 195 -24.92 12.96 12.60
C PRO A 195 -25.67 13.24 13.91
N SER A 196 -26.93 13.67 13.85
CA SER A 196 -27.76 13.88 15.03
C SER A 196 -28.64 12.68 15.39
N CYS A 197 -28.58 11.58 14.60
CA CYS A 197 -29.46 10.43 14.75
C CYS A 197 -28.65 9.14 14.85
N GLY A 198 -29.20 8.15 15.55
CA GLY A 198 -28.66 6.81 15.59
C GLY A 198 -29.79 5.77 15.62
N PHE A 199 -29.44 4.52 15.45
CA PHE A 199 -30.36 3.40 15.34
C PHE A 199 -30.35 2.54 16.59
N CYS A 200 -31.52 2.42 17.22
CA CYS A 200 -31.73 1.61 18.42
C CYS A 200 -32.45 0.31 18.07
N TYR A 201 -31.88 -0.84 18.39
CA TYR A 201 -32.44 -2.14 18.09
C TYR A 201 -32.18 -3.16 19.21
N LEU A 202 -32.98 -4.25 19.23
CA LEU A 202 -32.84 -5.32 20.20
C LEU A 202 -31.70 -6.28 19.76
N GLY A 203 -30.63 -6.34 20.53
CA GLY A 203 -29.42 -7.11 20.19
C GLY A 203 -29.64 -8.63 20.06
N SER A 204 -30.65 -9.19 20.77
CA SER A 204 -31.01 -10.59 20.66
C SER A 204 -31.68 -10.99 19.32
N ALA A 205 -32.21 -10.02 18.58
CA ALA A 205 -32.84 -10.25 17.28
C ALA A 205 -31.84 -10.41 16.11
N GLY A 206 -30.54 -10.31 16.39
CA GLY A 206 -29.46 -10.54 15.44
C GLY A 206 -29.28 -9.39 14.43
N THR A 207 -28.59 -9.68 13.33
CA THR A 207 -28.13 -8.71 12.31
C THR A 207 -29.26 -8.17 11.41
N SER A 208 -30.47 -8.73 11.48
CA SER A 208 -31.65 -8.31 10.69
C SER A 208 -32.71 -7.65 11.54
N ALA A 209 -32.37 -7.20 12.76
CA ALA A 209 -33.31 -6.62 13.71
C ALA A 209 -33.83 -5.26 13.24
N ASN A 210 -35.15 -5.15 13.09
CA ASN A 210 -35.80 -3.85 12.94
C ASN A 210 -35.61 -3.03 14.22
N GLY A 211 -35.44 -1.73 14.10
CA GLY A 211 -35.21 -0.85 15.24
C GLY A 211 -35.84 0.54 15.03
N THR A 212 -35.55 1.47 15.89
CA THR A 212 -36.07 2.84 15.85
C THR A 212 -34.94 3.84 15.62
N CYS A 213 -35.18 4.82 14.77
CA CYS A 213 -34.29 5.95 14.58
C CYS A 213 -34.54 7.01 15.65
N LEU A 214 -33.58 7.27 16.52
CA LEU A 214 -33.70 8.15 17.67
C LEU A 214 -32.61 9.24 17.62
N PRO A 215 -32.87 10.42 18.24
CA PRO A 215 -31.86 11.47 18.35
C PRO A 215 -30.73 11.03 19.28
N SER A 216 -29.48 11.30 18.87
CA SER A 216 -28.29 11.09 19.70
C SER A 216 -28.26 12.10 20.85
N SER A 217 -27.63 11.70 21.96
CA SER A 217 -27.40 12.63 23.07
C SER A 217 -26.34 13.66 22.66
N PRO A 218 -26.52 14.95 22.95
CA PRO A 218 -25.51 15.98 22.69
C PRO A 218 -24.23 15.80 23.54
N ASP A 219 -24.36 15.13 24.69
CA ASP A 219 -23.25 14.92 25.64
C ASP A 219 -22.48 13.63 25.35
N SER A 220 -23.10 12.67 24.66
CA SER A 220 -22.47 11.39 24.33
C SER A 220 -23.14 10.79 23.10
N LEU A 221 -22.32 10.46 22.08
CA LEU A 221 -22.78 9.78 20.86
C LEU A 221 -23.07 8.29 21.07
N ASP A 222 -22.73 7.74 22.24
CA ASP A 222 -22.86 6.32 22.57
C ASP A 222 -24.25 5.92 23.05
N VAL A 223 -25.17 6.89 23.22
CA VAL A 223 -26.52 6.66 23.72
C VAL A 223 -27.53 7.62 23.05
N SER A 224 -28.80 7.24 23.05
CA SER A 224 -29.87 8.11 22.58
C SER A 224 -30.31 9.10 23.66
N LEU A 225 -30.94 10.20 23.23
CA LEU A 225 -31.56 11.20 24.12
C LEU A 225 -32.87 10.66 24.74
N VAL A 226 -33.58 9.82 23.97
CA VAL A 226 -34.92 9.29 24.34
C VAL A 226 -35.06 7.82 23.97
N GLY A 227 -36.05 7.14 24.53
CA GLY A 227 -36.41 5.77 24.18
C GLY A 227 -35.56 4.71 24.90
N GLU A 228 -35.57 3.48 24.36
CA GLU A 228 -34.97 2.29 24.97
C GLU A 228 -33.44 2.33 25.03
N CYS A 229 -32.80 3.03 24.11
CA CYS A 229 -31.36 3.21 24.07
C CYS A 229 -30.87 4.47 24.82
N ARG A 230 -31.71 5.06 25.70
CA ARG A 230 -31.32 6.21 26.52
C ARG A 230 -30.25 5.83 27.52
N ALA A 231 -29.42 6.79 27.92
CA ALA A 231 -28.42 6.64 28.96
C ALA A 231 -29.03 6.16 30.27
N GLY A 232 -28.45 5.11 30.86
CA GLY A 232 -28.69 4.72 32.24
C GLY A 232 -28.13 5.75 33.20
N ASN A 233 -28.69 5.85 34.42
CA ASN A 233 -28.26 6.83 35.43
C ASN A 233 -26.75 6.85 35.63
N GLY A 234 -26.06 7.79 34.96
CA GLY A 234 -24.67 8.15 35.21
C GLY A 234 -23.58 7.23 34.61
N THR A 235 -23.92 6.21 33.85
CA THR A 235 -22.94 5.22 33.36
C THR A 235 -22.57 5.33 31.88
N GLY A 236 -23.23 6.19 31.10
CA GLY A 236 -22.99 6.29 29.63
C GLY A 236 -23.34 5.02 28.84
N THR A 237 -23.97 4.04 29.50
CA THR A 237 -24.43 2.80 28.88
C THR A 237 -25.94 2.81 28.67
N VAL A 238 -26.45 2.03 27.71
CA VAL A 238 -27.89 1.91 27.43
C VAL A 238 -28.63 1.41 28.68
N ALA A 239 -29.69 2.14 29.08
CA ALA A 239 -30.45 1.86 30.30
C ALA A 239 -31.22 0.54 30.25
N THR A 240 -31.75 0.17 29.07
CA THR A 240 -32.58 -1.02 28.89
C THR A 240 -31.74 -2.21 28.48
N PRO A 241 -31.64 -3.27 29.32
CA PRO A 241 -30.85 -4.44 28.98
C PRO A 241 -31.31 -5.11 27.69
N GLY A 242 -30.35 -5.48 26.83
CA GLY A 242 -30.62 -6.17 25.58
C GLY A 242 -30.77 -5.25 24.36
N TYR A 243 -30.95 -3.94 24.54
CA TYR A 243 -30.92 -2.99 23.44
C TYR A 243 -29.51 -2.55 23.11
N VAL A 244 -29.26 -2.33 21.84
CA VAL A 244 -27.96 -1.88 21.27
C VAL A 244 -28.18 -0.58 20.52
N TRP A 245 -27.31 0.39 20.79
CA TRP A 245 -27.26 1.65 20.10
C TRP A 245 -26.21 1.59 18.98
N ALA A 246 -26.61 1.87 17.77
CA ALA A 246 -25.75 1.98 16.60
C ALA A 246 -25.68 3.44 16.13
N PHE A 247 -24.49 4.02 16.24
CA PHE A 247 -24.18 5.35 15.76
C PHE A 247 -23.10 5.22 14.69
N ASP A 248 -23.32 5.77 13.50
CA ASP A 248 -22.43 5.67 12.34
C ASP A 248 -22.17 4.25 11.79
N TRP A 249 -22.87 3.25 12.28
CA TRP A 249 -22.83 1.88 11.76
C TRP A 249 -24.21 1.23 11.82
N CYS A 250 -24.41 0.15 11.08
CA CYS A 250 -25.66 -0.62 11.10
C CYS A 250 -25.39 -2.11 11.29
N PRO A 251 -26.25 -2.85 12.00
CA PRO A 251 -26.16 -4.30 12.05
C PRO A 251 -26.31 -4.88 10.63
N SER A 252 -25.37 -5.73 10.23
CA SER A 252 -25.38 -6.33 8.89
C SER A 252 -24.97 -7.79 8.96
N PRO A 253 -25.61 -8.69 8.20
CA PRO A 253 -25.18 -10.07 8.06
C PRO A 253 -23.91 -10.21 7.21
N TYR A 254 -23.47 -9.14 6.52
CA TYR A 254 -22.34 -9.15 5.58
C TYR A 254 -21.01 -8.69 6.21
N TRP A 255 -20.93 -8.48 7.52
CA TRP A 255 -19.71 -8.05 8.22
C TRP A 255 -18.48 -8.92 7.94
N TRP A 256 -18.68 -10.22 7.71
CA TRP A 256 -17.61 -11.17 7.37
C TRP A 256 -16.95 -10.86 6.02
N MET A 257 -17.67 -10.28 5.06
CA MET A 257 -17.11 -9.88 3.76
C MET A 257 -16.06 -8.78 3.92
N THR A 258 -16.27 -7.86 4.85
CA THR A 258 -15.30 -6.82 5.18
C THR A 258 -14.01 -7.43 5.74
N ILE A 259 -14.11 -8.38 6.67
CA ILE A 259 -12.95 -9.07 7.22
C ILE A 259 -12.22 -9.86 6.13
N LEU A 260 -12.95 -10.62 5.33
CA LEU A 260 -12.39 -11.36 4.20
C LEU A 260 -11.68 -10.42 3.22
N GLY A 261 -12.31 -9.30 2.86
CA GLY A 261 -11.73 -8.30 1.97
C GLY A 261 -10.45 -7.70 2.54
N LEU A 262 -10.41 -7.36 3.83
CA LEU A 262 -9.20 -6.86 4.49
C LEU A 262 -8.07 -7.90 4.50
N LEU A 263 -8.38 -9.16 4.79
CA LEU A 263 -7.39 -10.25 4.77
C LEU A 263 -6.82 -10.46 3.37
N LEU A 264 -7.68 -10.55 2.35
CA LEU A 264 -7.26 -10.70 0.95
C LEU A 264 -6.45 -9.49 0.49
N TYR A 265 -6.83 -8.29 0.91
CA TYR A 265 -6.11 -7.07 0.61
C TYR A 265 -4.67 -7.14 1.13
N LEU A 266 -4.47 -7.46 2.40
CA LEU A 266 -3.15 -7.52 3.02
C LEU A 266 -2.30 -8.67 2.47
N LEU A 267 -2.90 -9.84 2.22
CA LEU A 267 -2.24 -10.97 1.58
C LEU A 267 -1.73 -10.63 0.17
N SER A 268 -2.50 -9.82 -0.58
CA SER A 268 -2.13 -9.40 -1.93
C SER A 268 -1.12 -8.24 -1.91
N PHE A 269 -1.31 -7.27 -1.02
CA PHE A 269 -0.52 -6.04 -0.96
C PHE A 269 0.92 -6.30 -0.51
N SER A 270 1.10 -7.02 0.62
CA SER A 270 2.39 -7.13 1.30
C SER A 270 3.51 -7.74 0.45
N PRO A 271 3.28 -8.84 -0.30
CA PRO A 271 4.34 -9.49 -1.06
C PRO A 271 4.88 -8.64 -2.21
N GLY A 272 4.04 -7.82 -2.83
CA GLY A 272 4.39 -7.03 -4.00
C GLY A 272 4.43 -5.54 -3.71
N LEU A 273 3.28 -4.90 -3.65
CA LEU A 273 3.19 -3.44 -3.50
C LEU A 273 3.79 -2.94 -2.18
N GLY A 274 3.87 -3.79 -1.14
CA GLY A 274 4.48 -3.43 0.14
C GLY A 274 5.97 -3.16 0.04
N ALA A 275 6.73 -4.06 -0.57
CA ALA A 275 8.19 -4.02 -0.60
C ALA A 275 8.76 -3.52 -1.95
N MET A 276 8.12 -3.87 -3.09
CA MET A 276 8.67 -3.63 -4.42
C MET A 276 8.90 -2.17 -4.77
N PRO A 277 8.05 -1.19 -4.42
CA PRO A 277 8.33 0.21 -4.68
C PRO A 277 9.68 0.69 -4.12
N TRP A 278 10.05 0.23 -2.93
CA TRP A 278 11.33 0.54 -2.28
C TRP A 278 12.50 -0.14 -2.99
N THR A 279 12.36 -1.44 -3.28
CA THR A 279 13.38 -2.23 -3.97
C THR A 279 13.64 -1.69 -5.37
N ILE A 280 12.60 -1.48 -6.18
CA ILE A 280 12.72 -0.99 -7.54
C ILE A 280 13.36 0.40 -7.55
N ASN A 281 12.92 1.33 -6.68
CA ASN A 281 13.52 2.66 -6.59
C ASN A 281 15.00 2.63 -6.19
N SER A 282 15.47 1.59 -5.49
CA SER A 282 16.90 1.42 -5.20
C SER A 282 17.71 0.89 -6.40
N GLU A 283 17.04 0.28 -7.37
CA GLU A 283 17.66 -0.41 -8.51
C GLU A 283 17.66 0.43 -9.81
N ILE A 284 16.65 1.29 -10.03
CA ILE A 284 16.41 1.94 -11.33
C ILE A 284 17.22 3.23 -11.57
N TYR A 285 17.93 3.73 -10.57
CA TYR A 285 18.69 4.98 -10.70
C TYR A 285 20.19 4.73 -10.73
N PRO A 286 20.94 5.45 -11.59
CA PRO A 286 22.40 5.44 -11.56
C PRO A 286 22.92 5.97 -10.22
N LEU A 287 24.14 5.57 -9.84
CA LEU A 287 24.69 5.86 -8.52
C LEU A 287 24.74 7.35 -8.19
N TRP A 288 25.07 8.21 -9.17
CA TRP A 288 25.17 9.66 -8.99
C TRP A 288 23.82 10.34 -8.70
N ALA A 289 22.72 9.85 -9.30
CA ALA A 289 21.38 10.44 -9.17
C ALA A 289 20.53 9.74 -8.10
N ARG A 290 20.92 8.52 -7.66
CA ARG A 290 20.10 7.64 -6.82
C ARG A 290 19.60 8.28 -5.56
N SER A 291 20.47 8.94 -4.78
CA SER A 291 20.10 9.57 -3.52
C SER A 291 19.04 10.65 -3.71
N THR A 292 19.20 11.48 -4.73
CA THR A 292 18.27 12.58 -5.05
C THR A 292 16.93 12.06 -5.56
N CYS A 293 16.93 11.12 -6.51
CA CYS A 293 15.71 10.53 -7.07
C CYS A 293 14.93 9.72 -6.03
N PHE A 294 15.64 8.90 -5.24
CA PHE A 294 15.01 8.11 -4.17
C PHE A 294 14.41 9.00 -3.08
N SER A 295 15.10 10.07 -2.69
CA SER A 295 14.57 11.05 -1.72
C SER A 295 13.30 11.74 -2.24
N LEU A 296 13.28 12.12 -3.51
CA LEU A 296 12.09 12.70 -4.13
C LEU A 296 10.92 11.71 -4.16
N ALA A 297 11.17 10.48 -4.60
CA ALA A 297 10.15 9.42 -4.62
C ALA A 297 9.61 9.12 -3.21
N THR A 298 10.49 9.09 -2.20
CA THR A 298 10.11 8.93 -0.79
C THR A 298 9.29 10.11 -0.28
N SER A 299 9.63 11.34 -0.66
CA SER A 299 8.84 12.54 -0.30
C SER A 299 7.43 12.48 -0.87
N ILE A 300 7.29 12.02 -2.11
CA ILE A 300 5.98 11.77 -2.74
C ILE A 300 5.20 10.70 -1.98
N ASN A 301 5.85 9.61 -1.58
CA ASN A 301 5.22 8.57 -0.77
C ASN A 301 4.57 9.13 0.50
N TRP A 302 5.34 9.90 1.28
CA TRP A 302 4.84 10.48 2.53
C TRP A 302 3.79 11.58 2.33
N ALA A 303 3.90 12.36 1.25
CA ALA A 303 2.88 13.35 0.89
C ALA A 303 1.53 12.67 0.57
N PHE A 304 1.56 11.61 -0.24
CA PHE A 304 0.34 10.83 -0.54
C PHE A 304 -0.16 10.01 0.65
N ASN A 305 0.73 9.52 1.52
CA ASN A 305 0.34 8.92 2.79
C ASN A 305 -0.50 9.91 3.61
N LEU A 306 -0.01 11.10 3.82
CA LEU A 306 -0.73 12.15 4.56
C LEU A 306 -2.07 12.46 3.91
N LEU A 307 -2.09 12.68 2.59
CA LEU A 307 -3.29 13.00 1.84
C LEU A 307 -4.36 11.91 2.00
N VAL A 308 -4.01 10.64 1.75
CA VAL A 308 -4.94 9.52 1.82
C VAL A 308 -5.43 9.29 3.25
N SER A 309 -4.53 9.36 4.24
CA SER A 309 -4.89 9.15 5.64
C SER A 309 -5.82 10.23 6.19
N MET A 310 -5.56 11.50 5.86
CA MET A 310 -6.39 12.61 6.34
C MET A 310 -7.74 12.70 5.62
N SER A 311 -7.81 12.28 4.35
CA SER A 311 -9.03 12.40 3.56
C SER A 311 -10.00 11.23 3.72
N PHE A 312 -9.58 10.08 4.26
CA PHE A 312 -10.37 8.85 4.25
C PHE A 312 -11.74 9.00 4.91
N LEU A 313 -11.79 9.49 6.16
CA LEU A 313 -13.06 9.63 6.89
C LEU A 313 -13.98 10.66 6.21
N THR A 314 -13.44 11.81 5.84
CA THR A 314 -14.21 12.83 5.11
C THR A 314 -14.75 12.29 3.78
N LEU A 315 -13.98 11.42 3.11
CA LEU A 315 -14.39 10.81 1.86
C LEU A 315 -15.51 9.78 2.06
N THR A 316 -15.46 8.98 3.14
CA THR A 316 -16.54 8.04 3.48
C THR A 316 -17.84 8.76 3.79
N ASP A 317 -17.79 9.94 4.36
CA ASP A 317 -18.96 10.77 4.65
C ASP A 317 -19.51 11.45 3.37
N ALA A 318 -18.60 11.87 2.47
CA ALA A 318 -18.97 12.61 1.26
C ALA A 318 -19.57 11.72 0.15
N ILE A 319 -19.01 10.52 -0.07
CA ILE A 319 -19.38 9.63 -1.20
C ILE A 319 -19.86 8.24 -0.78
N THR A 320 -20.13 8.01 0.46
CA THR A 320 -20.49 6.73 1.08
C THR A 320 -19.30 5.80 1.35
N LYS A 321 -19.51 4.86 2.29
CA LYS A 321 -18.49 3.87 2.69
C LYS A 321 -18.06 2.97 1.50
N TYR A 322 -19.03 2.43 0.77
CA TYR A 322 -18.73 1.58 -0.41
C TYR A 322 -18.17 2.39 -1.57
N GLY A 323 -18.61 3.63 -1.78
CA GLY A 323 -18.12 4.52 -2.83
C GLY A 323 -16.62 4.82 -2.70
N THR A 324 -16.14 4.97 -1.47
CA THR A 324 -14.71 5.17 -1.18
C THR A 324 -13.86 3.97 -1.61
N PHE A 325 -14.30 2.73 -1.34
CA PHE A 325 -13.58 1.54 -1.77
C PHE A 325 -13.64 1.33 -3.29
N TRP A 326 -14.77 1.68 -3.95
CA TRP A 326 -14.84 1.69 -5.42
C TRP A 326 -13.88 2.73 -6.03
N LEU A 327 -13.76 3.90 -5.42
CA LEU A 327 -12.81 4.93 -5.85
C LEU A 327 -11.36 4.42 -5.75
N TYR A 328 -10.99 3.81 -4.62
CA TYR A 328 -9.64 3.24 -4.45
C TYR A 328 -9.38 2.09 -5.43
N ALA A 329 -10.36 1.24 -5.70
CA ALA A 329 -10.25 0.19 -6.72
C ALA A 329 -10.03 0.77 -8.11
N GLY A 330 -10.75 1.80 -8.50
CA GLY A 330 -10.60 2.49 -9.78
C GLY A 330 -9.24 3.16 -9.94
N LEU A 331 -8.78 3.88 -8.92
CA LEU A 331 -7.44 4.49 -8.92
C LEU A 331 -6.33 3.44 -8.96
N SER A 332 -6.49 2.33 -8.24
CA SER A 332 -5.56 1.21 -8.29
C SER A 332 -5.52 0.55 -9.67
N ALA A 333 -6.66 0.46 -10.35
CA ALA A 333 -6.74 -0.06 -11.72
C ALA A 333 -6.01 0.84 -12.73
N LEU A 334 -6.10 2.16 -12.56
CA LEU A 334 -5.29 3.12 -13.34
C LEU A 334 -3.80 2.92 -13.08
N GLY A 335 -3.40 2.71 -11.82
CA GLY A 335 -2.03 2.37 -11.46
C GLY A 335 -1.56 1.05 -12.09
N TRP A 336 -2.42 0.03 -12.09
CA TRP A 336 -2.12 -1.25 -12.72
C TRP A 336 -1.86 -1.10 -14.22
N LEU A 337 -2.71 -0.36 -14.93
CA LEU A 337 -2.54 -0.06 -16.35
C LEU A 337 -1.23 0.71 -16.60
N PHE A 338 -0.94 1.70 -15.78
CA PHE A 338 0.31 2.46 -15.88
C PHE A 338 1.54 1.55 -15.72
N PHE A 339 1.59 0.69 -14.70
CA PHE A 339 2.72 -0.21 -14.48
C PHE A 339 2.80 -1.31 -15.54
N PHE A 340 1.67 -1.77 -16.05
CA PHE A 340 1.66 -2.71 -17.17
C PHE A 340 2.33 -2.12 -18.41
N LEU A 341 2.14 -0.82 -18.67
CA LEU A 341 2.70 -0.15 -19.83
C LEU A 341 4.16 0.31 -19.63
N PHE A 342 4.51 0.81 -18.45
CA PHE A 342 5.76 1.55 -18.26
C PHE A 342 6.78 0.89 -17.34
N LEU A 343 6.39 -0.09 -16.52
CA LEU A 343 7.32 -0.75 -15.60
C LEU A 343 8.08 -1.86 -16.32
N PRO A 344 9.41 -1.74 -16.54
CA PRO A 344 10.21 -2.82 -17.10
C PRO A 344 10.54 -3.88 -16.04
N GLU A 345 10.98 -5.07 -16.49
CA GLU A 345 11.48 -6.10 -15.58
C GLU A 345 12.98 -5.89 -15.32
N SER A 346 13.33 -5.70 -14.05
CA SER A 346 14.72 -5.47 -13.60
C SER A 346 15.43 -6.72 -13.12
N ARG A 347 14.74 -7.88 -13.04
CA ARG A 347 15.30 -9.11 -12.51
C ARG A 347 16.54 -9.56 -13.30
N GLY A 348 17.64 -9.82 -12.56
CA GLY A 348 18.88 -10.39 -13.12
C GLY A 348 19.66 -9.44 -14.02
N LYS A 349 19.31 -8.16 -14.03
CA LYS A 349 20.01 -7.12 -14.80
C LYS A 349 20.99 -6.35 -13.91
N SER A 350 22.12 -5.95 -14.50
CA SER A 350 23.03 -5.02 -13.85
C SER A 350 22.41 -3.60 -13.78
N LEU A 351 22.96 -2.77 -12.91
CA LEU A 351 22.47 -1.38 -12.76
C LEU A 351 22.62 -0.58 -14.07
N GLU A 352 23.66 -0.86 -14.80
CA GLU A 352 23.98 -0.22 -16.10
C GLU A 352 22.99 -0.67 -17.19
N GLU A 353 22.58 -1.93 -17.17
CA GLU A 353 21.55 -2.45 -18.10
C GLU A 353 20.14 -1.93 -17.79
N VAL A 354 19.86 -1.57 -16.55
CA VAL A 354 18.54 -1.04 -16.16
C VAL A 354 18.28 0.35 -16.76
N GLU A 355 19.34 1.18 -16.92
CA GLU A 355 19.23 2.48 -17.57
C GLU A 355 18.78 2.33 -19.03
N ASP A 356 19.34 1.36 -19.76
CA ASP A 356 18.98 1.06 -21.14
C ASP A 356 17.53 0.56 -21.31
N LEU A 357 16.95 -0.05 -20.24
CA LEU A 357 15.55 -0.50 -20.27
C LEU A 357 14.53 0.64 -20.40
N PHE A 358 14.87 1.84 -19.90
CA PHE A 358 14.00 3.01 -20.01
C PHE A 358 14.25 3.80 -21.31
N ALA A 359 15.33 3.50 -22.03
CA ALA A 359 15.61 4.12 -23.35
C ALA A 359 14.71 3.54 -24.45
N HIS A 360 14.30 2.27 -24.31
CA HIS A 360 13.46 1.60 -25.31
C HIS A 360 12.25 0.94 -24.62
N PRO A 361 11.02 1.15 -25.14
CA PRO A 361 9.85 0.47 -24.61
C PRO A 361 10.04 -1.06 -24.67
N TRP A 362 9.59 -1.78 -23.64
CA TRP A 362 9.74 -3.25 -23.55
C TRP A 362 9.01 -4.01 -24.68
N TRP A 363 8.08 -3.37 -25.36
CA TRP A 363 7.35 -3.89 -26.53
C TRP A 363 7.99 -3.56 -27.87
N SER A 364 9.07 -2.78 -27.92
CA SER A 364 9.81 -2.55 -29.16
C SER A 364 10.67 -3.77 -29.51
N ASP A 365 10.60 -4.17 -30.76
CA ASP A 365 11.18 -5.40 -31.32
C ASP A 365 12.63 -5.62 -30.92
N SER A 366 12.96 -6.85 -30.53
CA SER A 366 14.27 -7.31 -30.08
C SER A 366 15.35 -7.34 -31.18
N THR A 367 15.02 -6.97 -32.40
CA THR A 367 15.92 -7.03 -33.56
C THR A 367 17.05 -5.99 -33.52
N THR A 368 16.97 -4.99 -32.67
CA THR A 368 18.02 -3.95 -32.52
C THR A 368 19.00 -4.28 -31.37
N ARG A 369 18.79 -5.40 -30.66
CA ARG A 369 19.55 -5.78 -29.46
C ARG A 369 20.88 -6.47 -29.73
N ASP A 370 21.11 -6.95 -30.95
CA ASP A 370 22.23 -7.86 -31.27
C ASP A 370 23.57 -7.18 -31.59
N ASN A 371 23.68 -5.86 -31.53
CA ASN A 371 24.91 -5.16 -31.94
C ASN A 371 25.72 -4.47 -30.81
N LYS A 372 25.36 -4.63 -29.54
CA LYS A 372 26.22 -4.23 -28.41
C LYS A 372 26.69 -5.47 -27.67
N LYS A 373 28.01 -5.68 -27.67
CA LYS A 373 28.70 -6.76 -26.98
C LYS A 373 28.10 -6.98 -25.57
N THR A 374 27.36 -8.05 -25.43
CA THR A 374 26.87 -8.54 -24.14
C THR A 374 28.07 -8.99 -23.31
N VAL A 375 28.45 -8.22 -22.31
CA VAL A 375 29.34 -8.71 -21.28
C VAL A 375 28.55 -9.73 -20.49
N GLN A 376 28.80 -11.00 -20.73
CA GLN A 376 28.21 -12.11 -19.99
C GLN A 376 28.76 -12.07 -18.57
N TYR A 377 27.98 -11.56 -17.62
CA TYR A 377 28.25 -11.77 -16.19
C TYR A 377 27.93 -13.21 -15.85
N VAL A 378 28.96 -14.05 -15.73
CA VAL A 378 28.83 -15.38 -15.19
C VAL A 378 28.46 -15.27 -13.72
N HIS A 379 27.26 -15.69 -13.38
CA HIS A 379 26.80 -15.78 -12.00
C HIS A 379 27.55 -16.91 -11.32
N ILE A 380 28.68 -16.63 -10.69
CA ILE A 380 29.45 -17.60 -9.91
C ILE A 380 28.71 -17.81 -8.58
N ARG A 381 27.67 -18.62 -8.62
CA ARG A 381 27.27 -19.43 -7.46
C ARG A 381 28.29 -20.58 -7.39
N GLY A 382 29.10 -20.55 -6.36
CA GLY A 382 30.21 -21.45 -6.16
C GLY A 382 29.95 -22.89 -6.57
N LEU A 383 30.85 -23.39 -7.41
CA LEU A 383 31.35 -24.76 -7.36
C LEU A 383 32.55 -24.88 -8.32
N ASN A 384 33.63 -25.35 -7.78
CA ASN A 384 34.82 -25.79 -8.49
C ASN A 384 34.46 -26.60 -9.73
N HIS A 385 34.86 -26.13 -10.91
CA HIS A 385 35.48 -26.96 -11.93
C HIS A 385 36.08 -26.04 -12.99
N ALA A 386 37.41 -26.00 -13.01
CA ALA A 386 38.18 -25.51 -14.13
C ALA A 386 37.87 -26.41 -15.33
N TYR A 387 37.39 -25.84 -16.40
CA TYR A 387 37.56 -26.42 -17.73
C TYR A 387 38.44 -25.48 -18.53
N THR A 388 39.68 -25.90 -18.66
CA THR A 388 40.54 -25.51 -19.75
C THR A 388 39.97 -26.15 -21.01
N THR A 389 39.61 -25.37 -22.00
CA THR A 389 39.58 -25.82 -23.38
C THR A 389 40.57 -24.96 -24.14
N ASP A 390 41.76 -25.53 -24.27
CA ASP A 390 42.66 -25.24 -25.37
C ASP A 390 42.06 -25.81 -26.66
N GLU A 391 42.34 -25.09 -27.78
CA GLU A 391 42.42 -25.55 -29.20
C GLU A 391 41.08 -25.91 -29.89
N ALA A 392 40.72 -25.22 -30.95
CA ALA A 392 41.37 -25.16 -32.27
C ALA A 392 40.72 -24.03 -33.11
#